data_46aa732e2ad4c52a7329951698a96bf5
#
_entry.id   46aa732e2ad4c52a7329951698a96bf5
#
_cell.length_a   1.000
_cell.length_b   1.000
_cell.length_c   1.000
_cell.angle_alpha   90.00
_cell.angle_beta   90.00
_cell.angle_gamma   90.00
#
_symmetry.space_group_name_H-M   'P 1'
#
loop_
_entity.id
_entity.type
_entity.pdbx_description
1 polymer ?
#
loop_
_entity_poly.entity_id
_entity_poly.type
_entity_poly.pdbx_seq_one_letter_code
_entity_poly.pdbx_strand_id
1 'polypeptide(L)'
;MPTNAQLTDEYLALVAERGGDAQGRLAAREHMNNSTAIYHHEVVDSSYVPRLYNRETHERFAYIAETTYSILSKVMREYLENPSYRHVYDIDPRLVELILLPRGYDALLPFARVDLFLNEDDMSAQFCEFNADGSSGMNENREITASIVNSEPFKAFAAAHKVRTCNEELFAGWVDEFLKIYGTYDLKVANPHVAIVDFLENAITEEFKIFAGLFAERGIECSVYDVRDLAFENGELIGKKAFYGRDNAKIDAIWRRSVTNDIIDNWEASQALISAVRERKVALIGSFAGHLVHDKQIFQVLHMPETQALLTDEENAFVRDTVPFTSFLTSDVVADH
;
A
#
# COMPACT_ATOMS: atom_id res chain seq x y z
N MET A 1 11.59 6.23 28.78
CA MET A 1 10.89 5.03 28.29
C MET A 1 11.95 4.04 27.86
N PRO A 2 11.69 2.73 27.88
CA PRO A 2 12.67 1.75 27.36
C PRO A 2 12.87 1.96 25.86
N THR A 3 14.07 1.67 25.38
CA THR A 3 14.37 1.63 23.94
C THR A 3 13.77 0.38 23.30
N ASN A 4 13.67 0.34 21.97
CA ASN A 4 13.20 -0.87 21.27
C ASN A 4 14.11 -2.08 21.56
N ALA A 5 15.44 -1.86 21.62
CA ALA A 5 16.39 -2.91 21.99
C ALA A 5 16.10 -3.45 23.39
N GLN A 6 15.88 -2.59 24.40
CA GLN A 6 15.54 -3.02 25.76
C GLN A 6 14.23 -3.81 25.81
N LEU A 7 13.20 -3.41 25.05
CA LEU A 7 11.96 -4.15 24.93
C LEU A 7 12.16 -5.53 24.30
N THR A 8 12.98 -5.61 23.28
CA THR A 8 13.34 -6.87 22.62
C THR A 8 14.12 -7.79 23.55
N ASP A 9 15.10 -7.26 24.29
CA ASP A 9 15.89 -8.02 25.27
C ASP A 9 15.00 -8.57 26.39
N GLU A 10 14.04 -7.77 26.88
CA GLU A 10 13.07 -8.23 27.87
C GLU A 10 12.19 -9.36 27.33
N TYR A 11 11.71 -9.23 26.10
CA TYR A 11 10.94 -10.30 25.46
C TYR A 11 11.77 -11.58 25.29
N LEU A 12 13.02 -11.47 24.85
CA LEU A 12 13.93 -12.59 24.70
C LEU A 12 14.23 -13.27 26.04
N ALA A 13 14.35 -12.50 27.13
CA ALA A 13 14.51 -13.05 28.47
C ALA A 13 13.29 -13.91 28.87
N LEU A 14 12.05 -13.43 28.59
CA LEU A 14 10.83 -14.18 28.84
C LEU A 14 10.75 -15.49 28.03
N VAL A 15 11.27 -15.49 26.80
CA VAL A 15 11.41 -16.72 25.98
C VAL A 15 12.44 -17.67 26.60
N ALA A 16 13.61 -17.14 27.02
CA ALA A 16 14.69 -17.92 27.61
C ALA A 16 14.27 -18.57 28.94
N GLU A 17 13.57 -17.88 29.82
CA GLU A 17 13.00 -18.40 31.08
C GLU A 17 12.13 -19.64 30.88
N ARG A 18 11.53 -19.78 29.69
CA ARG A 18 10.70 -20.91 29.27
C ARG A 18 11.47 -21.96 28.46
N GLY A 19 12.80 -21.98 28.57
CA GLY A 19 13.65 -22.92 27.84
C GLY A 19 13.59 -22.76 26.31
N GLY A 20 13.35 -21.52 25.83
CA GLY A 20 13.22 -21.21 24.41
C GLY A 20 11.81 -21.39 23.85
N ASP A 21 10.83 -21.73 24.70
CA ASP A 21 9.39 -21.88 24.36
C ASP A 21 9.13 -22.75 23.11
N ALA A 22 9.61 -24.00 23.15
CA ALA A 22 9.46 -24.92 22.01
C ALA A 22 7.98 -25.15 21.62
N GLN A 23 7.07 -25.17 22.59
CA GLN A 23 5.62 -25.36 22.33
C GLN A 23 5.00 -24.11 21.65
N GLY A 24 5.34 -22.92 22.13
CA GLY A 24 4.87 -21.67 21.51
C GLY A 24 5.38 -21.52 20.08
N ARG A 25 6.65 -21.87 19.82
CA ARG A 25 7.22 -21.86 18.45
C ARG A 25 6.53 -22.87 17.53
N LEU A 26 6.19 -24.07 18.04
CA LEU A 26 5.45 -25.05 17.26
C LEU A 26 4.06 -24.56 16.95
N ALA A 27 3.33 -24.02 17.93
CA ALA A 27 1.99 -23.46 17.73
C ALA A 27 1.99 -22.27 16.73
N ALA A 28 2.98 -21.38 16.81
CA ALA A 28 3.13 -20.27 15.85
C ALA A 28 3.36 -20.79 14.44
N ARG A 29 4.21 -21.79 14.25
CA ARG A 29 4.43 -22.43 12.94
C ARG A 29 3.18 -23.13 12.41
N GLU A 30 2.44 -23.82 13.28
CA GLU A 30 1.16 -24.45 12.89
C GLU A 30 0.12 -23.43 12.49
N HIS A 31 0.03 -22.30 13.21
CA HIS A 31 -0.83 -21.18 12.82
C HIS A 31 -0.46 -20.68 11.42
N MET A 32 0.81 -20.35 11.18
CA MET A 32 1.27 -19.86 9.88
C MET A 32 0.99 -20.83 8.75
N ASN A 33 1.26 -22.14 8.94
CA ASN A 33 0.99 -23.17 7.93
C ASN A 33 -0.50 -23.33 7.57
N ASN A 34 -1.41 -22.90 8.45
CA ASN A 34 -2.85 -22.93 8.23
C ASN A 34 -3.45 -21.54 7.98
N SER A 35 -2.62 -20.51 7.91
CA SER A 35 -3.05 -19.13 7.73
C SER A 35 -3.27 -18.78 6.26
N THR A 36 -3.81 -17.59 6.04
CA THR A 36 -3.97 -16.99 4.72
C THR A 36 -2.77 -16.15 4.28
N ALA A 37 -1.69 -16.12 5.06
CA ALA A 37 -0.45 -15.41 4.74
C ALA A 37 0.39 -16.20 3.74
N ILE A 38 -0.05 -16.18 2.49
CA ILE A 38 0.57 -16.92 1.37
C ILE A 38 1.06 -15.90 0.34
N TYR A 39 2.31 -16.05 -0.08
CA TYR A 39 2.91 -15.26 -1.14
C TYR A 39 3.61 -16.20 -2.13
N HIS A 40 3.38 -16.04 -3.43
CA HIS A 40 3.86 -16.95 -4.47
C HIS A 40 3.61 -18.44 -4.17
N HIS A 41 2.42 -18.78 -3.67
CA HIS A 41 1.98 -20.14 -3.30
C HIS A 41 2.70 -20.77 -2.10
N GLU A 42 3.52 -19.99 -1.38
CA GLU A 42 4.22 -20.44 -0.19
C GLU A 42 3.80 -19.62 1.03
N VAL A 43 3.83 -20.26 2.20
CA VAL A 43 3.60 -19.57 3.47
C VAL A 43 4.75 -18.60 3.70
N VAL A 44 4.44 -17.34 4.04
CA VAL A 44 5.46 -16.33 4.29
C VAL A 44 6.33 -16.70 5.49
N ASP A 45 7.63 -16.44 5.38
CA ASP A 45 8.57 -16.59 6.49
C ASP A 45 8.21 -15.65 7.62
N SER A 46 8.30 -16.15 8.86
CA SER A 46 7.96 -15.40 10.04
C SER A 46 8.96 -15.59 11.17
N SER A 47 9.19 -14.54 11.95
CA SER A 47 9.95 -14.61 13.19
C SER A 47 9.04 -14.84 14.38
N TYR A 48 9.48 -15.68 15.33
CA TYR A 48 8.81 -15.85 16.61
C TYR A 48 9.02 -14.67 17.57
N VAL A 49 9.99 -13.81 17.29
CA VAL A 49 10.27 -12.60 18.06
C VAL A 49 9.57 -11.42 17.37
N PRO A 50 8.59 -10.79 18.03
CA PRO A 50 7.89 -9.65 17.44
C PRO A 50 8.82 -8.45 17.30
N ARG A 51 8.58 -7.62 16.31
CA ARG A 51 9.18 -6.30 16.24
C ARG A 51 8.44 -5.39 17.24
N LEU A 52 9.15 -4.91 18.25
CA LEU A 52 8.60 -4.08 19.31
C LEU A 52 9.04 -2.63 19.13
N TYR A 53 8.09 -1.71 19.08
CA TYR A 53 8.36 -0.29 18.95
C TYR A 53 7.86 0.48 20.17
N ASN A 54 8.68 1.38 20.68
CA ASN A 54 8.29 2.30 21.72
C ASN A 54 7.50 3.48 21.12
N ARG A 55 7.03 4.37 21.98
CA ARG A 55 6.24 5.53 21.57
C ARG A 55 7.04 6.49 20.68
N GLU A 56 8.32 6.69 20.95
CA GLU A 56 9.19 7.59 20.19
C GLU A 56 9.33 7.12 18.73
N THR A 57 9.55 5.82 18.54
CA THR A 57 9.60 5.21 17.20
C THR A 57 8.27 5.36 16.47
N HIS A 58 7.14 5.16 17.17
CA HIS A 58 5.82 5.36 16.56
C HIS A 58 5.60 6.82 16.14
N GLU A 59 5.97 7.79 16.97
CA GLU A 59 5.89 9.22 16.64
C GLU A 59 6.81 9.57 15.46
N ARG A 60 7.99 8.93 15.37
CA ARG A 60 8.90 9.08 14.22
C ARG A 60 8.28 8.54 12.93
N PHE A 61 7.64 7.38 12.96
CA PHE A 61 6.92 6.85 11.80
C PHE A 61 5.78 7.76 11.35
N ALA A 62 5.01 8.31 12.28
CA ALA A 62 3.95 9.28 11.96
C ALA A 62 4.52 10.51 11.25
N TYR A 63 5.58 11.11 11.79
CA TYR A 63 6.27 12.25 11.16
C TYR A 63 6.78 11.93 9.75
N ILE A 64 7.42 10.75 9.58
CA ILE A 64 7.91 10.31 8.27
C ILE A 64 6.75 10.16 7.28
N ALA A 65 5.66 9.52 7.69
CA ALA A 65 4.50 9.30 6.82
C ALA A 65 3.84 10.62 6.40
N GLU A 66 3.60 11.53 7.34
CA GLU A 66 2.97 12.84 7.09
C GLU A 66 3.83 13.72 6.17
N THR A 67 5.14 13.80 6.45
CA THR A 67 6.08 14.59 5.64
C THR A 67 6.21 14.02 4.23
N THR A 68 6.33 12.69 4.11
CA THR A 68 6.38 11.99 2.83
C THR A 68 5.12 12.25 2.01
N TYR A 69 3.93 12.12 2.63
CA TYR A 69 2.66 12.40 1.95
C TYR A 69 2.58 13.85 1.44
N SER A 70 3.02 14.82 2.24
CA SER A 70 3.09 16.24 1.85
C SER A 70 3.94 16.43 0.59
N ILE A 71 5.17 15.90 0.62
CA ILE A 71 6.14 16.02 -0.48
C ILE A 71 5.60 15.35 -1.74
N LEU A 72 5.20 14.08 -1.66
CA LEU A 72 4.70 13.32 -2.81
C LEU A 72 3.43 13.95 -3.40
N SER A 73 2.55 14.50 -2.58
CA SER A 73 1.35 15.21 -3.04
C SER A 73 1.69 16.47 -3.84
N LYS A 74 2.77 17.18 -3.49
CA LYS A 74 3.25 18.35 -4.26
C LYS A 74 3.78 17.91 -5.63
N VAL A 75 4.61 16.88 -5.68
CA VAL A 75 5.15 16.32 -6.93
C VAL A 75 4.02 15.86 -7.85
N MET A 76 3.07 15.08 -7.33
CA MET A 76 1.93 14.59 -8.11
C MET A 76 1.08 15.74 -8.64
N ARG A 77 0.78 16.73 -7.81
CA ARG A 77 0.00 17.90 -8.24
C ARG A 77 0.72 18.66 -9.35
N GLU A 78 1.99 18.94 -9.19
CA GLU A 78 2.78 19.64 -10.19
C GLU A 78 2.82 18.87 -11.52
N TYR A 79 3.02 17.56 -11.49
CA TYR A 79 2.98 16.75 -12.70
C TYR A 79 1.62 16.80 -13.41
N LEU A 80 0.53 16.74 -12.66
CA LEU A 80 -0.83 16.74 -13.20
C LEU A 80 -1.21 18.11 -13.79
N GLU A 81 -0.85 19.20 -13.12
CA GLU A 81 -1.30 20.57 -13.43
C GLU A 81 -0.33 21.33 -14.36
N ASN A 82 0.98 21.01 -14.32
CA ASN A 82 2.01 21.73 -15.08
C ASN A 82 2.63 20.85 -16.17
N PRO A 83 2.23 21.00 -17.46
CA PRO A 83 2.82 20.24 -18.56
C PRO A 83 4.34 20.40 -18.72
N SER A 84 4.90 21.55 -18.33
CA SER A 84 6.34 21.79 -18.42
C SER A 84 7.16 21.05 -17.37
N TYR A 85 6.53 20.57 -16.30
CA TYR A 85 7.18 19.75 -15.26
C TYR A 85 7.28 18.27 -15.65
N ARG A 86 6.43 17.78 -16.57
CA ARG A 86 6.31 16.34 -16.88
C ARG A 86 7.59 15.70 -17.41
N HIS A 87 8.54 16.49 -17.92
CA HIS A 87 9.83 16.00 -18.40
C HIS A 87 10.72 15.39 -17.30
N VAL A 88 10.38 15.60 -16.01
CA VAL A 88 11.14 15.01 -14.89
C VAL A 88 10.98 13.48 -14.81
N TYR A 89 9.99 12.92 -15.51
CA TYR A 89 9.78 11.48 -15.64
C TYR A 89 9.96 11.04 -17.10
N ASP A 90 10.62 9.90 -17.29
CA ASP A 90 10.66 9.17 -18.56
C ASP A 90 9.69 7.99 -18.50
N ILE A 91 8.48 8.19 -19.02
CA ILE A 91 7.35 7.25 -18.88
C ILE A 91 6.76 6.96 -20.27
N ASP A 92 6.30 5.71 -20.48
CA ASP A 92 5.55 5.31 -21.69
C ASP A 92 4.40 6.30 -21.96
N PRO A 93 4.26 6.82 -23.19
CA PRO A 93 3.19 7.77 -23.53
C PRO A 93 1.77 7.27 -23.21
N ARG A 94 1.50 5.96 -23.30
CA ARG A 94 0.22 5.36 -22.93
C ARG A 94 -0.04 5.54 -21.43
N LEU A 95 1.01 5.40 -20.63
CA LEU A 95 0.95 5.57 -19.19
C LEU A 95 0.74 7.03 -18.81
N VAL A 96 1.40 7.96 -19.52
CA VAL A 96 1.14 9.40 -19.35
C VAL A 96 -0.34 9.73 -19.60
N GLU A 97 -0.93 9.15 -20.65
CA GLU A 97 -2.36 9.33 -20.93
C GLU A 97 -3.22 8.85 -19.74
N LEU A 98 -2.95 7.65 -19.21
CA LEU A 98 -3.71 7.10 -18.07
C LEU A 98 -3.54 7.94 -16.80
N ILE A 99 -2.33 8.39 -16.49
CA ILE A 99 -2.03 9.23 -15.33
C ILE A 99 -2.84 10.54 -15.36
N LEU A 100 -3.02 11.10 -16.55
CA LEU A 100 -3.71 12.37 -16.76
C LEU A 100 -5.25 12.24 -16.78
N LEU A 101 -5.82 11.03 -16.72
CA LEU A 101 -7.27 10.85 -16.62
C LEU A 101 -7.82 11.49 -15.35
N PRO A 102 -8.93 12.24 -15.44
CA PRO A 102 -9.56 12.85 -14.27
C PRO A 102 -10.04 11.79 -13.26
N ARG A 103 -9.54 11.85 -12.04
CA ARG A 103 -9.93 10.90 -10.98
C ARG A 103 -11.32 11.18 -10.40
N GLY A 104 -11.79 12.45 -10.42
CA GLY A 104 -13.12 12.86 -9.96
C GLY A 104 -13.32 12.87 -8.43
N TYR A 105 -12.29 12.63 -7.63
CA TYR A 105 -12.27 12.71 -6.16
C TYR A 105 -11.04 13.49 -5.67
N ASP A 106 -11.05 13.92 -4.40
CA ASP A 106 -10.08 14.89 -3.87
C ASP A 106 -8.69 14.30 -3.61
N ALA A 107 -8.59 13.04 -3.12
CA ALA A 107 -7.33 12.44 -2.71
C ALA A 107 -6.37 12.25 -3.90
N LEU A 108 -5.17 12.82 -3.82
CA LEU A 108 -4.10 12.62 -4.82
C LEU A 108 -3.49 11.23 -4.70
N LEU A 109 -3.13 10.85 -3.48
CA LEU A 109 -2.50 9.60 -3.11
C LEU A 109 -3.39 8.91 -2.06
N PRO A 110 -4.44 8.15 -2.49
CA PRO A 110 -5.40 7.53 -1.57
C PRO A 110 -4.76 6.56 -0.61
N PHE A 111 -3.88 5.70 -1.12
CA PHE A 111 -3.24 4.62 -0.39
C PHE A 111 -1.79 4.47 -0.83
N ALA A 112 -0.91 4.27 0.15
CA ALA A 112 0.48 3.96 -0.10
C ALA A 112 1.08 3.19 1.07
N ARG A 113 2.11 2.37 0.78
CA ARG A 113 3.02 1.79 1.75
C ARG A 113 4.41 2.36 1.51
N VAL A 114 5.06 2.73 2.58
CA VAL A 114 6.44 3.23 2.54
C VAL A 114 7.36 2.17 3.13
N ASP A 115 8.34 1.73 2.37
CA ASP A 115 9.34 0.78 2.82
C ASP A 115 10.62 1.54 3.16
N LEU A 116 11.12 1.40 4.39
CA LEU A 116 12.27 2.15 4.89
C LEU A 116 13.15 1.31 5.83
N PHE A 117 14.40 1.69 5.90
CA PHE A 117 15.33 1.27 6.93
C PHE A 117 15.39 2.34 8.02
N LEU A 118 15.11 1.97 9.27
CA LEU A 118 15.23 2.84 10.43
C LEU A 118 16.44 2.43 11.27
N ASN A 119 17.33 3.36 11.54
CA ASN A 119 18.32 3.21 12.59
C ASN A 119 17.68 3.59 13.93
N GLU A 120 17.50 2.61 14.81
CA GLU A 120 16.82 2.82 16.08
C GLU A 120 17.66 3.53 17.14
N ASP A 121 18.98 3.72 16.91
CA ASP A 121 19.88 4.43 17.84
C ASP A 121 19.76 5.96 17.72
N ASP A 122 19.59 6.46 16.49
CA ASP A 122 19.52 7.91 16.20
C ASP A 122 18.23 8.33 15.48
N MET A 123 17.33 7.38 15.22
CA MET A 123 16.07 7.59 14.48
C MET A 123 16.26 8.10 13.05
N SER A 124 17.45 7.95 12.46
CA SER A 124 17.66 8.21 11.05
C SER A 124 16.97 7.15 10.19
N ALA A 125 16.46 7.55 9.04
CA ALA A 125 15.74 6.68 8.14
C ALA A 125 16.21 6.84 6.70
N GLN A 126 16.21 5.72 5.95
CA GLN A 126 16.47 5.72 4.51
C GLN A 126 15.34 4.98 3.81
N PHE A 127 14.74 5.57 2.79
CA PHE A 127 13.69 4.92 2.01
C PHE A 127 14.27 3.82 1.12
N CYS A 128 13.50 2.75 0.99
CA CYS A 128 13.75 1.66 0.05
C CYS A 128 12.85 1.79 -1.18
N GLU A 129 11.55 2.01 -0.95
CA GLU A 129 10.56 2.24 -2.02
C GLU A 129 9.26 2.84 -1.50
N PHE A 130 8.47 3.37 -2.42
CA PHE A 130 7.10 3.81 -2.19
C PHE A 130 6.15 2.91 -2.98
N ASN A 131 5.26 2.21 -2.29
CA ASN A 131 4.26 1.36 -2.91
C ASN A 131 2.91 2.09 -2.96
N ALA A 132 2.67 2.82 -4.04
CA ALA A 132 1.47 3.62 -4.25
C ALA A 132 0.56 3.06 -5.36
N ASP A 133 0.90 1.88 -5.86
CA ASP A 133 0.22 1.21 -6.97
C ASP A 133 0.07 -0.26 -6.59
N GLY A 134 -1.11 -0.68 -6.12
CA GLY A 134 -1.37 -2.06 -5.71
C GLY A 134 -0.74 -2.48 -4.36
N SER A 135 -0.63 -1.58 -3.37
CA SER A 135 -0.04 -1.90 -2.05
C SER A 135 -0.69 -3.10 -1.36
N SER A 136 0.12 -3.98 -0.76
CA SER A 136 -0.29 -5.20 -0.06
C SER A 136 0.54 -5.41 1.23
N GLY A 137 0.41 -6.58 1.88
CA GLY A 137 1.22 -6.97 3.04
C GLY A 137 0.50 -6.84 4.37
N MET A 138 -0.75 -6.38 4.39
CA MET A 138 -1.52 -6.23 5.62
C MET A 138 -1.93 -7.58 6.22
N ASN A 139 -2.31 -8.53 5.37
CA ASN A 139 -2.74 -9.85 5.81
C ASN A 139 -1.59 -10.66 6.39
N GLU A 140 -0.42 -10.62 5.77
CA GLU A 140 0.78 -11.27 6.27
C GLU A 140 1.14 -10.75 7.68
N ASN A 141 1.17 -9.43 7.85
CA ASN A 141 1.44 -8.84 9.17
C ASN A 141 0.40 -9.25 10.22
N ARG A 142 -0.88 -9.31 9.85
CA ARG A 142 -1.96 -9.76 10.74
C ARG A 142 -1.77 -11.20 11.18
N GLU A 143 -1.51 -12.11 10.25
CA GLU A 143 -1.35 -13.54 10.55
C GLU A 143 -0.07 -13.82 11.34
N ILE A 144 1.05 -13.16 11.01
CA ILE A 144 2.29 -13.26 11.79
C ILE A 144 2.05 -12.78 13.22
N THR A 145 1.38 -11.66 13.40
CA THR A 145 1.03 -11.15 14.74
C THR A 145 0.14 -12.14 15.48
N ALA A 146 -0.92 -12.65 14.83
CA ALA A 146 -1.83 -13.63 15.41
C ALA A 146 -1.12 -14.93 15.87
N SER A 147 -0.09 -15.36 15.14
CA SER A 147 0.70 -16.55 15.48
C SER A 147 1.46 -16.41 16.80
N ILE A 148 1.74 -15.19 17.26
CA ILE A 148 2.59 -14.90 18.42
C ILE A 148 1.78 -14.49 19.65
N VAL A 149 0.71 -13.71 19.49
CA VAL A 149 -0.01 -13.04 20.60
C VAL A 149 -0.58 -14.00 21.66
N ASN A 150 -0.80 -15.25 21.30
CA ASN A 150 -1.31 -16.27 22.21
C ASN A 150 -0.19 -17.04 22.95
N SER A 151 1.09 -16.78 22.63
CA SER A 151 2.22 -17.41 23.29
C SER A 151 2.36 -16.93 24.76
N GLU A 152 2.91 -17.79 25.62
CA GLU A 152 3.12 -17.46 27.04
C GLU A 152 4.15 -16.31 27.24
N PRO A 153 5.25 -16.23 26.46
CA PRO A 153 6.14 -15.05 26.52
C PRO A 153 5.42 -13.76 26.15
N PHE A 154 4.57 -13.76 25.10
CA PHE A 154 3.86 -12.56 24.69
C PHE A 154 2.83 -12.13 25.74
N LYS A 155 2.07 -13.06 26.33
CA LYS A 155 1.12 -12.77 27.41
C LYS A 155 1.82 -12.16 28.63
N ALA A 156 2.98 -12.70 29.00
CA ALA A 156 3.77 -12.17 30.11
C ALA A 156 4.28 -10.76 29.81
N PHE A 157 4.77 -10.53 28.61
CA PHE A 157 5.22 -9.21 28.15
C PHE A 157 4.05 -8.20 28.12
N ALA A 158 2.90 -8.58 27.57
CA ALA A 158 1.72 -7.74 27.49
C ALA A 158 1.09 -7.44 28.87
N ALA A 159 1.33 -8.29 29.87
CA ALA A 159 0.92 -8.01 31.25
C ALA A 159 1.78 -6.94 31.93
N ALA A 160 3.07 -6.83 31.53
CA ALA A 160 3.99 -5.81 32.03
C ALA A 160 3.94 -4.49 31.23
N HIS A 161 3.53 -4.55 29.97
CA HIS A 161 3.50 -3.43 29.03
C HIS A 161 2.12 -3.25 28.40
N LYS A 162 1.73 -1.98 28.14
CA LYS A 162 0.53 -1.70 27.34
C LYS A 162 0.85 -1.91 25.84
N VAL A 163 0.64 -3.12 25.36
CA VAL A 163 0.90 -3.50 23.95
C VAL A 163 -0.31 -3.20 23.07
N ARG A 164 -0.08 -2.69 21.85
CA ARG A 164 -1.07 -2.55 20.77
C ARG A 164 -0.51 -3.21 19.50
N THR A 165 -1.34 -3.90 18.76
CA THR A 165 -0.97 -4.53 17.48
C THR A 165 -1.48 -3.78 16.26
N CYS A 166 -2.55 -3.01 16.37
CA CYS A 166 -3.14 -2.13 15.35
C CYS A 166 -3.57 -2.79 14.03
N ASN A 167 -3.52 -4.13 13.91
CA ASN A 167 -3.81 -4.81 12.65
C ASN A 167 -5.28 -4.69 12.24
N GLU A 168 -6.21 -4.91 13.17
CA GLU A 168 -7.64 -4.79 12.88
C GLU A 168 -8.03 -3.34 12.59
N GLU A 169 -7.43 -2.39 13.29
CA GLU A 169 -7.63 -0.96 13.06
C GLU A 169 -7.14 -0.54 11.67
N LEU A 170 -6.03 -1.12 11.18
CA LEU A 170 -5.52 -0.85 9.83
C LEU A 170 -6.51 -1.32 8.77
N PHE A 171 -7.01 -2.56 8.87
CA PHE A 171 -7.98 -3.10 7.92
C PHE A 171 -9.29 -2.29 7.90
N ALA A 172 -9.84 -2.02 9.08
CA ALA A 172 -11.06 -1.22 9.21
C ALA A 172 -10.86 0.20 8.68
N GLY A 173 -9.76 0.85 9.07
CA GLY A 173 -9.42 2.21 8.64
C GLY A 173 -9.21 2.33 7.13
N TRP A 174 -8.67 1.30 6.49
CA TRP A 174 -8.51 1.27 5.04
C TRP A 174 -9.85 1.32 4.30
N VAL A 175 -10.82 0.53 4.74
CA VAL A 175 -12.17 0.54 4.15
C VAL A 175 -12.89 1.86 4.46
N ASP A 176 -12.75 2.37 5.67
CA ASP A 176 -13.37 3.65 6.06
C ASP A 176 -12.79 4.80 5.24
N GLU A 177 -11.48 4.83 5.00
CA GLU A 177 -10.85 5.85 4.15
C GLU A 177 -11.23 5.69 2.68
N PHE A 178 -11.33 4.46 2.16
CA PHE A 178 -11.86 4.21 0.81
C PHE A 178 -13.25 4.83 0.64
N LEU A 179 -14.16 4.56 1.58
CA LEU A 179 -15.53 5.08 1.53
C LEU A 179 -15.58 6.60 1.69
N LYS A 180 -14.72 7.18 2.52
CA LYS A 180 -14.59 8.62 2.68
C LYS A 180 -14.10 9.28 1.38
N ILE A 181 -13.10 8.71 0.71
CA ILE A 181 -12.60 9.19 -0.59
C ILE A 181 -13.70 9.06 -1.65
N TYR A 182 -14.39 7.90 -1.72
CA TYR A 182 -15.53 7.72 -2.61
C TYR A 182 -16.62 8.77 -2.34
N GLY A 183 -16.83 9.14 -1.09
CA GLY A 183 -17.76 10.21 -0.69
C GLY A 183 -17.45 11.57 -1.33
N THR A 184 -16.23 11.83 -1.77
CA THR A 184 -15.81 13.04 -2.51
C THR A 184 -15.95 12.91 -4.03
N TYR A 185 -16.21 11.69 -4.54
CA TYR A 185 -16.36 11.47 -5.98
C TYR A 185 -17.60 12.21 -6.51
N ASP A 186 -17.42 13.01 -7.54
CA ASP A 186 -18.44 13.92 -8.07
C ASP A 186 -19.64 13.20 -8.72
N LEU A 187 -19.48 11.95 -9.16
CA LEU A 187 -20.52 11.10 -9.76
C LEU A 187 -20.90 9.91 -8.86
N LYS A 188 -20.67 10.03 -7.55
CA LYS A 188 -21.01 8.96 -6.60
C LYS A 188 -22.49 8.61 -6.58
N VAL A 189 -22.78 7.34 -6.31
CA VAL A 189 -24.15 6.84 -6.06
C VAL A 189 -24.33 6.49 -4.59
N ALA A 190 -25.57 6.46 -4.11
CA ALA A 190 -25.88 6.26 -2.69
C ALA A 190 -25.47 4.87 -2.17
N ASN A 191 -25.64 3.83 -2.99
CA ASN A 191 -25.32 2.45 -2.65
C ASN A 191 -24.42 1.88 -3.76
N PRO A 192 -23.10 2.15 -3.72
CA PRO A 192 -22.20 1.67 -4.76
C PRO A 192 -21.98 0.17 -4.65
N HIS A 193 -21.82 -0.48 -5.80
CA HIS A 193 -21.14 -1.77 -5.86
C HIS A 193 -19.65 -1.53 -6.04
N VAL A 194 -18.86 -1.91 -5.04
CA VAL A 194 -17.40 -1.80 -5.05
C VAL A 194 -16.80 -3.05 -5.68
N ALA A 195 -15.78 -2.89 -6.49
CA ALA A 195 -14.96 -3.98 -6.99
C ALA A 195 -13.52 -3.86 -6.51
N ILE A 196 -12.93 -4.97 -6.05
CA ILE A 196 -11.47 -5.12 -5.92
C ILE A 196 -11.00 -5.79 -7.21
N VAL A 197 -10.07 -5.14 -7.91
CA VAL A 197 -9.69 -5.57 -9.26
C VAL A 197 -8.18 -5.75 -9.36
N ASP A 198 -7.76 -6.93 -9.82
CA ASP A 198 -6.37 -7.30 -10.05
C ASP A 198 -6.22 -8.30 -11.20
N PHE A 199 -5.00 -8.61 -11.62
CA PHE A 199 -4.67 -9.82 -12.39
C PHE A 199 -4.46 -10.95 -11.37
N LEU A 200 -5.43 -11.87 -11.29
CA LEU A 200 -5.57 -12.75 -10.12
C LEU A 200 -4.57 -13.90 -10.03
N GLU A 201 -3.82 -14.20 -11.09
CA GLU A 201 -2.84 -15.30 -11.10
C GLU A 201 -1.71 -15.16 -10.07
N ASN A 202 -1.35 -13.92 -9.72
CA ASN A 202 -0.29 -13.62 -8.75
C ASN A 202 -0.81 -12.83 -7.53
N ALA A 203 -2.13 -12.63 -7.44
CA ALA A 203 -2.74 -11.80 -6.41
C ALA A 203 -2.89 -12.52 -5.06
N ILE A 204 -2.85 -11.77 -3.97
CA ILE A 204 -3.13 -12.27 -2.62
C ILE A 204 -4.65 -12.25 -2.39
N THR A 205 -5.36 -13.19 -3.02
CA THR A 205 -6.83 -13.21 -3.09
C THR A 205 -7.51 -13.35 -1.74
N GLU A 206 -6.85 -13.95 -0.75
CA GLU A 206 -7.41 -14.07 0.61
C GLU A 206 -7.54 -12.70 1.30
N GLU A 207 -6.57 -11.80 1.10
CA GLU A 207 -6.68 -10.41 1.57
C GLU A 207 -7.91 -9.71 0.94
N PHE A 208 -8.18 -9.95 -0.34
CA PHE A 208 -9.32 -9.35 -1.02
C PHE A 208 -10.67 -9.81 -0.44
N LYS A 209 -10.80 -11.09 -0.07
CA LYS A 209 -12.01 -11.61 0.59
C LYS A 209 -12.25 -10.97 1.95
N ILE A 210 -11.17 -10.75 2.72
CA ILE A 210 -11.25 -10.05 4.01
C ILE A 210 -11.80 -8.64 3.81
N PHE A 211 -11.25 -7.88 2.88
CA PHE A 211 -11.73 -6.54 2.57
C PHE A 211 -13.16 -6.53 2.05
N ALA A 212 -13.54 -7.48 1.18
CA ALA A 212 -14.93 -7.60 0.72
C ALA A 212 -15.89 -7.85 1.90
N GLY A 213 -15.50 -8.67 2.87
CA GLY A 213 -16.24 -8.86 4.12
C GLY A 213 -16.39 -7.56 4.93
N LEU A 214 -15.32 -6.79 5.06
CA LEU A 214 -15.34 -5.50 5.78
C LEU A 214 -16.19 -4.43 5.09
N PHE A 215 -16.26 -4.41 3.76
CA PHE A 215 -17.22 -3.59 3.02
C PHE A 215 -18.65 -4.04 3.32
N ALA A 216 -18.92 -5.36 3.32
CA ALA A 216 -20.24 -5.90 3.64
C ALA A 216 -20.71 -5.55 5.06
N GLU A 217 -19.82 -5.54 6.05
CA GLU A 217 -20.12 -5.08 7.42
C GLU A 217 -20.58 -3.62 7.47
N ARG A 218 -20.19 -2.80 6.49
CA ARG A 218 -20.62 -1.40 6.32
C ARG A 218 -21.84 -1.25 5.40
N GLY A 219 -22.45 -2.38 5.02
CA GLY A 219 -23.63 -2.39 4.13
C GLY A 219 -23.29 -2.10 2.66
N ILE A 220 -22.02 -2.22 2.26
CA ILE A 220 -21.54 -1.98 0.89
C ILE A 220 -21.28 -3.32 0.22
N GLU A 221 -21.94 -3.56 -0.93
CA GLU A 221 -21.65 -4.75 -1.74
C GLU A 221 -20.24 -4.61 -2.35
N CYS A 222 -19.41 -5.66 -2.18
CA CYS A 222 -18.08 -5.71 -2.74
C CYS A 222 -17.80 -7.07 -3.38
N SER A 223 -17.25 -7.04 -4.58
CA SER A 223 -16.86 -8.23 -5.33
C SER A 223 -15.41 -8.14 -5.79
N VAL A 224 -14.80 -9.29 -6.08
CA VAL A 224 -13.43 -9.39 -6.58
C VAL A 224 -13.46 -9.88 -8.01
N TYR A 225 -12.80 -9.18 -8.92
CA TYR A 225 -12.74 -9.55 -10.33
C TYR A 225 -11.30 -9.55 -10.84
N ASP A 226 -11.04 -10.43 -11.78
CA ASP A 226 -9.90 -10.30 -12.68
C ASP A 226 -10.13 -9.14 -13.65
N VAL A 227 -9.09 -8.36 -13.99
CA VAL A 227 -9.17 -7.27 -14.98
C VAL A 227 -9.78 -7.76 -16.30
N ARG A 228 -9.46 -8.99 -16.69
CA ARG A 228 -9.90 -9.64 -17.94
C ARG A 228 -11.38 -10.05 -17.93
N ASP A 229 -11.98 -10.16 -16.76
CA ASP A 229 -13.40 -10.45 -16.58
C ASP A 229 -14.29 -9.19 -16.52
N LEU A 230 -13.72 -8.04 -16.81
CA LEU A 230 -14.46 -6.77 -16.93
C LEU A 230 -14.95 -6.56 -18.36
N ALA A 231 -16.13 -5.99 -18.51
CA ALA A 231 -16.68 -5.54 -19.79
C ALA A 231 -17.25 -4.14 -19.68
N PHE A 232 -17.00 -3.31 -20.68
CA PHE A 232 -17.61 -1.98 -20.76
C PHE A 232 -18.72 -2.00 -21.82
N GLU A 233 -19.96 -2.00 -21.37
CA GLU A 233 -21.16 -2.21 -22.21
C GLU A 233 -22.21 -1.17 -21.90
N ASN A 234 -22.80 -0.56 -22.94
CA ASN A 234 -23.86 0.44 -22.82
C ASN A 234 -23.53 1.62 -21.87
N GLY A 235 -22.24 1.98 -21.78
CA GLY A 235 -21.78 3.06 -20.90
C GLY A 235 -21.70 2.67 -19.41
N GLU A 236 -21.67 1.38 -19.10
CA GLU A 236 -21.51 0.84 -17.76
C GLU A 236 -20.34 -0.16 -17.70
N LEU A 237 -19.62 -0.17 -16.58
CA LEU A 237 -18.62 -1.20 -16.32
C LEU A 237 -19.27 -2.39 -15.61
N ILE A 238 -19.13 -3.57 -16.20
CA ILE A 238 -19.74 -4.80 -15.71
C ILE A 238 -18.66 -5.81 -15.36
N GLY A 239 -18.68 -6.33 -14.14
CA GLY A 239 -17.90 -7.49 -13.73
C GLY A 239 -18.64 -8.76 -14.18
N LYS A 240 -18.12 -9.45 -15.21
CA LYS A 240 -18.80 -10.59 -15.83
C LYS A 240 -18.76 -11.84 -14.99
N LYS A 241 -17.57 -12.17 -14.49
CA LYS A 241 -17.34 -13.36 -13.66
C LYS A 241 -16.54 -12.95 -12.42
N ALA A 242 -17.15 -13.07 -11.26
CA ALA A 242 -16.50 -12.77 -10.00
C ALA A 242 -15.64 -13.95 -9.54
N PHE A 243 -14.43 -13.66 -9.07
CA PHE A 243 -13.67 -14.60 -8.26
C PHE A 243 -14.35 -14.78 -6.89
N TYR A 244 -14.88 -13.66 -6.34
CA TYR A 244 -15.66 -13.64 -5.10
C TYR A 244 -16.75 -12.58 -5.23
N GLY A 245 -17.96 -12.88 -4.79
CA GLY A 245 -19.09 -11.96 -4.83
C GLY A 245 -20.04 -12.24 -6.00
N ARG A 246 -20.46 -11.22 -6.76
CA ARG A 246 -21.56 -11.28 -7.70
C ARG A 246 -21.13 -11.21 -9.16
N ASP A 247 -21.58 -12.19 -9.97
CA ASP A 247 -21.42 -12.19 -11.42
C ASP A 247 -22.36 -11.17 -12.10
N ASN A 248 -21.97 -10.71 -13.29
CA ASN A 248 -22.74 -9.78 -14.14
C ASN A 248 -23.25 -8.55 -13.39
N ALA A 249 -22.43 -7.99 -12.53
CA ALA A 249 -22.77 -6.85 -11.72
C ALA A 249 -22.19 -5.55 -12.28
N LYS A 250 -23.00 -4.48 -12.28
CA LYS A 250 -22.51 -3.13 -12.53
C LYS A 250 -21.58 -2.71 -11.41
N ILE A 251 -20.46 -2.09 -11.77
CA ILE A 251 -19.44 -1.59 -10.85
C ILE A 251 -19.50 -0.06 -10.82
N ASP A 252 -19.60 0.52 -9.63
CA ASP A 252 -19.66 1.97 -9.42
C ASP A 252 -18.34 2.54 -8.88
N ALA A 253 -17.57 1.72 -8.14
CA ALA A 253 -16.25 2.08 -7.63
C ALA A 253 -15.28 0.90 -7.68
N ILE A 254 -14.02 1.18 -7.93
CA ILE A 254 -12.94 0.19 -7.95
C ILE A 254 -11.89 0.57 -6.91
N TRP A 255 -11.51 -0.40 -6.09
CA TRP A 255 -10.20 -0.43 -5.47
C TRP A 255 -9.26 -1.19 -6.39
N ARG A 256 -8.40 -0.45 -7.09
CA ARG A 256 -7.43 -1.04 -8.01
C ARG A 256 -6.25 -1.60 -7.24
N ARG A 257 -6.01 -2.89 -7.45
CA ARG A 257 -4.86 -3.63 -6.91
C ARG A 257 -3.84 -3.95 -8.01
N SER A 258 -4.29 -4.09 -9.25
CA SER A 258 -3.42 -4.28 -10.40
C SER A 258 -2.44 -3.12 -10.56
N VAL A 259 -1.14 -3.42 -10.60
CA VAL A 259 -0.13 -2.40 -10.85
C VAL A 259 -0.25 -1.83 -12.27
N THR A 260 0.13 -0.59 -12.45
CA THR A 260 -0.09 0.10 -13.71
C THR A 260 0.73 -0.51 -14.86
N ASN A 261 1.93 -1.06 -14.57
CA ASN A 261 2.72 -1.76 -15.58
C ASN A 261 1.99 -3.00 -16.11
N ASP A 262 1.31 -3.79 -15.26
CA ASP A 262 0.52 -4.94 -15.71
C ASP A 262 -0.65 -4.52 -16.62
N ILE A 263 -1.24 -3.34 -16.37
CA ILE A 263 -2.26 -2.75 -17.25
C ILE A 263 -1.67 -2.42 -18.62
N ILE A 264 -0.45 -1.87 -18.68
CA ILE A 264 0.26 -1.57 -19.94
C ILE A 264 0.64 -2.84 -20.69
N ASP A 265 1.14 -3.86 -19.99
CA ASP A 265 1.54 -5.15 -20.57
C ASP A 265 0.34 -5.94 -21.07
N ASN A 266 -0.82 -5.80 -20.42
CA ASN A 266 -2.08 -6.42 -20.80
C ASN A 266 -3.07 -5.40 -21.40
N TRP A 267 -2.59 -4.51 -22.25
CA TRP A 267 -3.31 -3.33 -22.75
C TRP A 267 -4.69 -3.66 -23.33
N GLU A 268 -4.77 -4.65 -24.21
CA GLU A 268 -6.04 -5.03 -24.86
C GLU A 268 -7.04 -5.61 -23.87
N ALA A 269 -6.58 -6.41 -22.92
CA ALA A 269 -7.43 -7.00 -21.88
C ALA A 269 -7.91 -5.94 -20.87
N SER A 270 -7.21 -4.84 -20.74
CA SER A 270 -7.52 -3.75 -19.81
C SER A 270 -8.47 -2.69 -20.41
N GLN A 271 -8.86 -2.82 -21.69
CA GLN A 271 -9.62 -1.76 -22.39
C GLN A 271 -11.00 -1.49 -21.76
N ALA A 272 -11.64 -2.48 -21.16
CA ALA A 272 -12.91 -2.27 -20.47
C ALA A 272 -12.75 -1.33 -19.26
N LEU A 273 -11.74 -1.57 -18.43
CA LEU A 273 -11.37 -0.72 -17.30
C LEU A 273 -10.98 0.69 -17.77
N ILE A 274 -10.06 0.77 -18.73
CA ILE A 274 -9.55 2.05 -19.26
C ILE A 274 -10.70 2.89 -19.83
N SER A 275 -11.58 2.30 -20.63
CA SER A 275 -12.73 2.98 -21.22
C SER A 275 -13.69 3.51 -20.16
N ALA A 276 -14.01 2.70 -19.15
CA ALA A 276 -14.89 3.11 -18.04
C ALA A 276 -14.32 4.29 -17.25
N VAL A 277 -12.99 4.29 -17.00
CA VAL A 277 -12.31 5.39 -16.31
C VAL A 277 -12.27 6.64 -17.19
N ARG A 278 -11.91 6.51 -18.47
CA ARG A 278 -11.87 7.62 -19.44
C ARG A 278 -13.24 8.30 -19.60
N GLU A 279 -14.31 7.51 -19.62
CA GLU A 279 -15.69 8.02 -19.69
C GLU A 279 -16.28 8.39 -18.33
N ARG A 280 -15.50 8.29 -17.25
CA ARG A 280 -15.92 8.63 -15.87
C ARG A 280 -17.16 7.85 -15.42
N LYS A 281 -17.24 6.57 -15.76
CA LYS A 281 -18.36 5.67 -15.41
C LYS A 281 -18.11 4.90 -14.12
N VAL A 282 -16.89 4.99 -13.58
CA VAL A 282 -16.46 4.34 -12.35
C VAL A 282 -15.50 5.23 -11.59
N ALA A 283 -15.57 5.23 -10.25
CA ALA A 283 -14.56 5.82 -9.41
C ALA A 283 -13.37 4.84 -9.29
N LEU A 284 -12.21 5.17 -9.89
CA LEU A 284 -10.99 4.37 -9.75
C LEU A 284 -10.17 4.87 -8.56
N ILE A 285 -10.38 4.31 -7.35
CA ILE A 285 -9.64 4.67 -6.15
C ILE A 285 -8.36 3.83 -6.10
N GLY A 286 -7.22 4.54 -6.06
CA GLY A 286 -5.93 4.06 -6.55
C GLY A 286 -5.83 4.34 -8.06
N SER A 287 -5.94 5.64 -8.44
CA SER A 287 -5.85 6.06 -9.84
C SER A 287 -4.46 5.75 -10.42
N PHE A 288 -4.36 5.75 -11.74
CA PHE A 288 -3.08 5.52 -12.43
C PHE A 288 -1.99 6.55 -12.04
N ALA A 289 -2.38 7.71 -11.52
CA ALA A 289 -1.41 8.71 -11.04
C ALA A 289 -0.56 8.22 -9.85
N GLY A 290 -1.00 7.18 -9.13
CA GLY A 290 -0.17 6.51 -8.11
C GLY A 290 1.16 5.98 -8.66
N HIS A 291 1.23 5.67 -9.95
CA HIS A 291 2.46 5.24 -10.62
C HIS A 291 3.59 6.26 -10.51
N LEU A 292 3.31 7.56 -10.50
CA LEU A 292 4.33 8.60 -10.31
C LEU A 292 5.12 8.44 -9.01
N VAL A 293 4.50 7.86 -8.00
CA VAL A 293 5.10 7.60 -6.70
C VAL A 293 5.67 6.18 -6.62
N HIS A 294 5.03 5.23 -7.29
CA HIS A 294 5.45 3.83 -7.30
C HIS A 294 6.72 3.60 -8.13
N ASP A 295 6.88 4.31 -9.25
CA ASP A 295 8.08 4.22 -10.07
C ASP A 295 9.30 4.76 -9.32
N LYS A 296 10.40 4.00 -9.29
CA LYS A 296 11.65 4.39 -8.60
C LYS A 296 12.29 5.66 -9.16
N GLN A 297 11.88 6.16 -10.32
CA GLN A 297 12.25 7.48 -10.81
C GLN A 297 11.93 8.59 -9.81
N ILE A 298 10.91 8.42 -8.94
CA ILE A 298 10.57 9.38 -7.89
C ILE A 298 11.78 9.72 -7.01
N PHE A 299 12.69 8.75 -6.74
CA PHE A 299 13.89 8.99 -5.95
C PHE A 299 14.85 9.98 -6.65
N GLN A 300 14.99 9.89 -7.96
CA GLN A 300 15.74 10.89 -8.75
C GLN A 300 14.98 12.22 -8.81
N VAL A 301 13.67 12.18 -9.07
CA VAL A 301 12.82 13.36 -9.22
C VAL A 301 12.86 14.23 -7.96
N LEU A 302 12.89 13.64 -6.77
CA LEU A 302 12.98 14.38 -5.50
C LEU A 302 14.28 15.16 -5.33
N HIS A 303 15.35 14.79 -6.04
CA HIS A 303 16.63 15.52 -6.02
C HIS A 303 16.78 16.53 -7.17
N MET A 304 15.84 16.59 -8.10
CA MET A 304 15.91 17.56 -9.23
C MET A 304 15.61 18.98 -8.75
N PRO A 305 16.31 20.00 -9.30
CA PRO A 305 16.11 21.41 -8.91
C PRO A 305 14.67 21.89 -9.05
N GLU A 306 13.96 21.43 -10.09
CA GLU A 306 12.56 21.76 -10.36
C GLU A 306 11.65 21.28 -9.25
N THR A 307 11.91 20.08 -8.72
CA THR A 307 11.15 19.50 -7.59
C THR A 307 11.53 20.18 -6.29
N GLN A 308 12.82 20.41 -6.05
CA GLN A 308 13.29 21.09 -4.84
C GLN A 308 12.69 22.50 -4.70
N ALA A 309 12.43 23.17 -5.81
CA ALA A 309 11.77 24.49 -5.81
C ALA A 309 10.31 24.47 -5.35
N LEU A 310 9.65 23.30 -5.36
CA LEU A 310 8.28 23.11 -4.87
C LEU A 310 8.22 22.88 -3.36
N LEU A 311 9.34 22.49 -2.76
CA LEU A 311 9.44 22.04 -1.38
C LEU A 311 9.88 23.18 -0.46
N THR A 312 9.50 23.08 0.81
CA THR A 312 10.05 23.97 1.85
C THR A 312 11.49 23.58 2.17
N ASP A 313 12.21 24.44 2.88
CA ASP A 313 13.58 24.15 3.34
C ASP A 313 13.61 22.90 4.24
N GLU A 314 12.59 22.68 5.07
CA GLU A 314 12.46 21.53 5.95
C GLU A 314 12.19 20.24 5.15
N GLU A 315 11.32 20.29 4.15
CA GLU A 315 11.05 19.16 3.25
C GLU A 315 12.27 18.82 2.39
N ASN A 316 13.00 19.82 1.92
CA ASN A 316 14.26 19.62 1.20
C ASN A 316 15.34 18.99 2.11
N ALA A 317 15.42 19.38 3.38
CA ALA A 317 16.30 18.73 4.35
C ALA A 317 15.87 17.27 4.58
N PHE A 318 14.58 17.04 4.77
CA PHE A 318 14.03 15.68 4.90
C PHE A 318 14.38 14.78 3.71
N VAL A 319 14.23 15.29 2.48
CA VAL A 319 14.60 14.54 1.26
C VAL A 319 16.10 14.19 1.25
N ARG A 320 16.97 15.16 1.55
CA ARG A 320 18.43 14.91 1.62
C ARG A 320 18.81 13.85 2.63
N ASP A 321 18.11 13.81 3.76
CA ASP A 321 18.41 12.94 4.89
C ASP A 321 17.84 11.52 4.71
N THR A 322 16.74 11.37 3.95
CA THR A 322 15.96 10.10 3.90
C THR A 322 15.88 9.45 2.53
N VAL A 323 16.05 10.21 1.45
CA VAL A 323 15.95 9.69 0.07
C VAL A 323 17.35 9.41 -0.46
N PRO A 324 17.72 8.15 -0.72
CA PRO A 324 19.04 7.85 -1.28
C PRO A 324 19.17 8.44 -2.68
N PHE A 325 20.36 8.96 -2.96
CA PHE A 325 20.66 9.47 -4.31
C PHE A 325 20.43 8.37 -5.36
N THR A 326 19.67 8.73 -6.38
CA THR A 326 19.30 7.82 -7.46
C THR A 326 19.37 8.57 -8.78
N SER A 327 19.93 7.94 -9.81
CA SER A 327 19.95 8.48 -11.17
C SER A 327 19.88 7.35 -12.20
N PHE A 328 19.50 7.68 -13.43
CA PHE A 328 19.65 6.75 -14.54
C PHE A 328 21.12 6.44 -14.77
N LEU A 329 21.42 5.18 -15.10
CA LEU A 329 22.76 4.75 -15.45
C LEU A 329 23.11 5.23 -16.85
N THR A 330 23.77 6.39 -16.93
CA THR A 330 24.27 6.98 -18.18
C THR A 330 25.80 6.86 -18.20
N SER A 331 26.41 7.04 -19.40
CA SER A 331 27.87 7.02 -19.54
C SER A 331 28.56 8.07 -18.68
N ASP A 332 27.96 9.22 -18.47
CA ASP A 332 28.50 10.32 -17.68
C ASP A 332 28.47 9.99 -16.19
N VAL A 333 27.38 9.39 -15.69
CA VAL A 333 27.28 8.94 -14.29
C VAL A 333 28.28 7.82 -13.97
N VAL A 334 28.53 6.92 -14.90
CA VAL A 334 29.54 5.84 -14.72
C VAL A 334 30.97 6.39 -14.66
N ALA A 335 31.22 7.53 -15.29
CA ALA A 335 32.56 8.15 -15.28
C ALA A 335 32.86 8.90 -13.96
N ASP A 336 31.84 9.31 -13.22
CA ASP A 336 31.96 10.10 -11.98
C ASP A 336 31.99 9.24 -10.70
N HIS A 337 31.78 7.93 -10.82
CA HIS A 337 31.81 6.92 -9.75
C HIS A 337 32.73 5.75 -10.06
#